data_e191739cdbb31b065a5716daf9be4e54
#
_entry.id   e191739cdbb31b065a5716daf9be4e54
#
_cell.length_a   1.000
_cell.length_b   1.000
_cell.length_c   1.000
_cell.angle_alpha   90.00
_cell.angle_beta   90.00
_cell.angle_gamma   90.00
#
_symmetry.space_group_name_H-M   'P 1'
#
loop_
_entity.id
_entity.type
_entity.pdbx_description
1 polymer ?
#
loop_
_entity_poly.entity_id
_entity_poly.type
_entity_poly.pdbx_seq_one_letter_code
_entity_poly.pdbx_strand_id
1 'polypeptide(L)'
;MTSDEQAAGGRFTGHGPEWRSSGLNAQDARTATVWVEQIIDRRAMLTGKDRVADVRDAMWELEKDGQIVVHRVTEAHKPVVVRTLYGWEKQIPTVRLWHHKSCGQCGNIPGYPASLLWLMNRLGTEYLDETDQTSCTAWNYHGSGIGNIESLAAVFLRNFHQAYVAAKAQGLPDGYYYPLVHCGTSFGNYKEVRGYLLQSAKLRERVRQILGKLGRLVDGKLLIPEEIVHYSEWLHVMRDEIKNLQTIDCSRIRATIHPACHVYKMVPEDVVYDDKVLDGNRVAVSTGLMQTLGAQVVDYKTWYDCCG
;
A
#
# COMPACT_ATOMS: atom_id res chain seq x y z
N MET A 1 -8.01 1.37 -34.48
CA MET A 1 -8.13 0.75 -33.15
C MET A 1 -9.60 0.49 -32.92
N THR A 2 -10.00 -0.75 -32.85
CA THR A 2 -11.40 -1.13 -32.69
C THR A 2 -11.80 -1.02 -31.22
N SER A 3 -13.09 -0.81 -30.94
CA SER A 3 -13.65 -0.68 -29.59
C SER A 3 -13.31 -1.86 -28.66
N ASP A 4 -12.99 -3.00 -29.20
CA ASP A 4 -12.65 -4.21 -28.45
C ASP A 4 -11.21 -4.20 -27.88
N GLU A 5 -10.28 -3.49 -28.54
CA GLU A 5 -8.92 -3.34 -28.01
C GLU A 5 -8.86 -2.39 -26.81
N GLN A 6 -9.76 -1.41 -26.71
CA GLN A 6 -9.85 -0.52 -25.56
C GLN A 6 -10.52 -1.21 -24.36
N ALA A 7 -11.47 -2.11 -24.59
CA ALA A 7 -12.14 -2.84 -23.51
C ALA A 7 -11.24 -3.92 -22.88
N ALA A 8 -10.35 -4.53 -23.64
CA ALA A 8 -9.39 -5.53 -23.16
C ALA A 8 -8.23 -4.92 -22.35
N GLY A 9 -7.90 -3.64 -22.56
CA GLY A 9 -6.83 -2.93 -21.85
C GLY A 9 -7.20 -2.39 -20.48
N GLY A 10 -8.49 -2.37 -20.14
CA GLY A 10 -8.97 -1.65 -18.95
C GLY A 10 -8.96 -2.42 -17.64
N ARG A 11 -8.63 -3.70 -17.63
CA ARG A 11 -8.45 -4.46 -16.39
C ARG A 11 -6.99 -4.77 -16.20
N PHE A 12 -6.43 -3.96 -15.44
CA PHE A 12 -5.24 -4.03 -14.70
C PHE A 12 -4.45 -5.31 -14.87
N THR A 13 -3.40 -5.18 -15.51
CA THR A 13 -2.32 -6.14 -15.43
C THR A 13 -1.04 -5.51 -14.93
N GLY A 14 -1.08 -4.31 -14.39
CA GLY A 14 0.10 -3.59 -13.87
C GLY A 14 1.31 -3.53 -14.79
N HIS A 15 1.29 -4.31 -15.84
CA HIS A 15 2.49 -4.56 -16.65
C HIS A 15 2.26 -4.49 -18.16
N GLY A 16 1.02 -4.37 -18.63
CA GLY A 16 0.75 -4.41 -20.07
C GLY A 16 1.25 -3.17 -20.82
N PRO A 17 0.54 -2.05 -20.75
CA PRO A 17 0.87 -0.83 -21.52
C PRO A 17 2.13 -0.11 -21.04
N GLU A 18 2.39 -0.11 -19.75
CA GLU A 18 3.51 0.59 -19.13
C GLU A 18 4.88 0.04 -19.54
N TRP A 19 4.94 -1.26 -19.79
CA TRP A 19 6.15 -1.89 -20.31
C TRP A 19 6.56 -1.37 -21.67
N ARG A 20 5.59 -1.04 -22.52
CA ARG A 20 5.84 -0.50 -23.85
C ARG A 20 6.32 0.94 -23.81
N SER A 21 5.87 1.71 -22.83
CA SER A 21 6.31 3.10 -22.64
C SER A 21 7.68 3.24 -22.00
N SER A 22 8.16 2.19 -21.32
CA SER A 22 9.45 2.20 -20.61
C SER A 22 10.67 1.92 -21.51
N GLY A 23 10.50 1.78 -22.82
CA GLY A 23 11.59 1.52 -23.75
C GLY A 23 12.09 0.07 -23.78
N LEU A 24 11.45 -0.85 -23.08
CA LEU A 24 11.74 -2.27 -23.19
C LEU A 24 11.31 -2.80 -24.55
N ASN A 25 12.12 -3.68 -25.13
CA ASN A 25 11.71 -4.36 -26.33
C ASN A 25 10.60 -5.38 -26.05
N ALA A 26 9.84 -5.75 -27.10
CA ALA A 26 8.72 -6.66 -26.96
C ALA A 26 9.10 -8.08 -26.49
N GLN A 27 10.37 -8.45 -26.64
CA GLN A 27 10.88 -9.74 -26.19
C GLN A 27 11.10 -9.73 -24.67
N ASP A 28 11.68 -8.65 -24.14
CA ASP A 28 11.92 -8.51 -22.69
C ASP A 28 10.60 -8.44 -21.92
N ALA A 29 9.63 -7.70 -22.46
CA ALA A 29 8.28 -7.64 -21.91
C ALA A 29 7.60 -9.02 -21.86
N ARG A 30 7.70 -9.79 -22.93
CA ARG A 30 7.17 -11.16 -22.99
C ARG A 30 7.87 -12.10 -22.04
N THR A 31 9.18 -12.03 -21.95
CA THR A 31 9.96 -12.86 -21.04
C THR A 31 9.60 -12.59 -19.60
N ALA A 32 9.46 -11.33 -19.22
CA ALA A 32 9.05 -10.95 -17.88
C ALA A 32 7.62 -11.38 -17.55
N THR A 33 6.69 -11.25 -18.51
CA THR A 33 5.31 -11.72 -18.34
C THR A 33 5.24 -13.23 -18.14
N VAL A 34 5.94 -13.99 -18.99
CA VAL A 34 6.01 -15.46 -18.85
C VAL A 34 6.61 -15.86 -17.52
N TRP A 35 7.65 -15.16 -17.08
CA TRP A 35 8.28 -15.45 -15.78
C TRP A 35 7.33 -15.22 -14.60
N VAL A 36 6.55 -14.14 -14.63
CA VAL A 36 5.53 -13.85 -13.60
C VAL A 36 4.43 -14.90 -13.62
N GLU A 37 3.94 -15.28 -14.79
CA GLU A 37 2.92 -16.33 -14.94
C GLU A 37 3.39 -17.71 -14.47
N GLN A 38 4.68 -18.01 -14.59
CA GLN A 38 5.26 -19.26 -14.08
C GLN A 38 5.35 -19.32 -12.56
N ILE A 39 5.41 -18.16 -11.90
CA ILE A 39 5.53 -18.10 -10.44
C ILE A 39 4.17 -17.96 -9.78
N ILE A 40 3.25 -17.27 -10.43
CA ILE A 40 2.00 -16.83 -9.83
C ILE A 40 0.84 -17.18 -10.77
N ASP A 41 -0.19 -17.79 -10.24
CA ASP A 41 -1.46 -17.86 -10.93
C ASP A 41 -2.19 -16.52 -10.80
N ARG A 42 -1.94 -15.63 -11.76
CA ARG A 42 -2.59 -14.32 -11.82
C ARG A 42 -4.10 -14.37 -11.92
N ARG A 43 -4.66 -15.41 -12.52
CA ARG A 43 -6.11 -15.55 -12.67
C ARG A 43 -6.76 -15.74 -11.32
N ALA A 44 -6.17 -16.53 -10.45
CA ALA A 44 -6.64 -16.70 -9.09
C ALA A 44 -6.65 -15.38 -8.31
N MET A 45 -5.68 -14.50 -8.59
CA MET A 45 -5.59 -13.18 -7.96
C MET A 45 -6.60 -12.15 -8.49
N LEU A 46 -7.01 -12.26 -9.75
CA LEU A 46 -7.82 -11.24 -10.43
C LEU A 46 -9.34 -11.52 -10.35
N THR A 47 -9.75 -12.69 -9.91
CA THR A 47 -11.16 -13.10 -9.86
C THR A 47 -11.90 -12.70 -8.59
N GLY A 48 -11.37 -11.88 -7.81
CA GLY A 48 -11.63 -11.38 -6.52
C GLY A 48 -12.98 -10.96 -6.02
N LYS A 49 -13.98 -11.82 -5.85
CA LYS A 49 -15.11 -11.48 -4.99
C LYS A 49 -14.77 -11.51 -3.50
N ASP A 50 -13.76 -12.27 -3.12
CA ASP A 50 -13.47 -12.60 -1.73
C ASP A 50 -12.00 -12.38 -1.33
N ARG A 51 -11.31 -11.51 -2.05
CA ARG A 51 -9.85 -11.39 -1.95
C ARG A 51 -9.31 -10.92 -0.60
N VAL A 52 -9.99 -10.02 0.09
CA VAL A 52 -9.48 -9.56 1.39
C VAL A 52 -9.72 -10.62 2.45
N ALA A 53 -10.86 -11.29 2.43
CA ALA A 53 -11.09 -12.47 3.24
C ALA A 53 -10.10 -13.56 2.88
N ASP A 54 -9.95 -13.86 1.60
CA ASP A 54 -8.97 -14.84 1.09
C ASP A 54 -7.53 -14.49 1.47
N VAL A 55 -7.15 -13.21 1.46
CA VAL A 55 -5.82 -12.76 1.86
C VAL A 55 -5.59 -12.99 3.36
N ARG A 56 -6.57 -12.68 4.21
CA ARG A 56 -6.47 -12.93 5.66
C ARG A 56 -6.46 -14.42 5.97
N ASP A 57 -7.38 -15.14 5.40
CA ASP A 57 -7.48 -16.58 5.58
C ASP A 57 -6.20 -17.27 5.10
N ALA A 58 -5.67 -16.90 3.94
CA ALA A 58 -4.41 -17.41 3.43
C ALA A 58 -3.21 -17.07 4.34
N MET A 59 -3.16 -15.87 4.94
CA MET A 59 -2.13 -15.54 5.92
C MET A 59 -2.24 -16.42 7.17
N TRP A 60 -3.44 -16.62 7.69
CA TRP A 60 -3.64 -17.38 8.92
C TRP A 60 -3.37 -18.88 8.72
N GLU A 61 -3.75 -19.43 7.59
CA GLU A 61 -3.39 -20.81 7.24
C GLU A 61 -1.88 -20.98 7.08
N LEU A 62 -1.19 -20.10 6.38
CA LEU A 62 0.26 -20.16 6.24
C LEU A 62 1.00 -19.97 7.58
N GLU A 63 0.48 -19.14 8.47
CA GLU A 63 1.02 -18.97 9.82
C GLU A 63 0.81 -20.22 10.65
N LYS A 64 -0.39 -20.79 10.64
CA LYS A 64 -0.73 -22.06 11.31
C LYS A 64 0.15 -23.21 10.85
N ASP A 65 0.43 -23.27 9.54
CA ASP A 65 1.37 -24.23 8.95
C ASP A 65 2.85 -23.91 9.23
N GLY A 66 3.11 -22.85 9.96
CA GLY A 66 4.46 -22.45 10.33
C GLY A 66 5.32 -21.91 9.20
N GLN A 67 4.72 -21.47 8.08
CA GLN A 67 5.45 -20.99 6.90
C GLN A 67 5.83 -19.50 6.99
N ILE A 68 5.04 -18.71 7.70
CA ILE A 68 5.24 -17.27 7.88
C ILE A 68 4.97 -16.87 9.34
N VAL A 69 5.31 -15.64 9.68
CA VAL A 69 4.86 -14.93 10.89
C VAL A 69 3.99 -13.76 10.44
N VAL A 70 2.78 -13.67 10.95
CA VAL A 70 1.87 -12.55 10.64
C VAL A 70 1.97 -11.50 11.72
N HIS A 71 2.28 -10.28 11.33
CA HIS A 71 2.11 -9.14 12.23
C HIS A 71 0.65 -8.67 12.18
N ARG A 72 -0.06 -8.90 13.29
CA ARG A 72 -1.49 -8.59 13.40
C ARG A 72 -1.73 -7.19 13.92
N VAL A 73 -2.82 -6.59 13.47
CA VAL A 73 -3.36 -5.39 14.12
C VAL A 73 -3.95 -5.80 15.48
N THR A 74 -3.58 -5.08 16.52
CA THR A 74 -4.03 -5.32 17.88
C THR A 74 -4.55 -4.02 18.50
N GLU A 75 -5.20 -4.10 19.64
CA GLU A 75 -5.68 -2.95 20.41
C GLU A 75 -4.55 -1.94 20.74
N ALA A 76 -3.30 -2.40 20.86
CA ALA A 76 -2.14 -1.53 21.06
C ALA A 76 -1.91 -0.54 19.94
N HIS A 77 -2.42 -0.83 18.73
CA HIS A 77 -2.35 0.04 17.57
C HIS A 77 -3.53 1.01 17.46
N LYS A 78 -4.48 0.95 18.42
CA LYS A 78 -5.71 1.74 18.44
C LYS A 78 -6.39 1.79 17.06
N PRO A 79 -6.76 0.64 16.50
CA PRO A 79 -7.28 0.60 15.14
C PRO A 79 -8.65 1.26 15.04
N VAL A 80 -8.88 1.95 13.92
CA VAL A 80 -10.21 2.38 13.50
C VAL A 80 -10.69 1.44 12.42
N VAL A 81 -11.86 0.84 12.62
CA VAL A 81 -12.49 -0.02 11.63
C VAL A 81 -13.15 0.85 10.57
N VAL A 82 -12.81 0.62 9.33
CA VAL A 82 -13.39 1.29 8.17
C VAL A 82 -13.96 0.25 7.21
N ARG A 83 -14.87 0.71 6.35
CA ARG A 83 -15.45 -0.13 5.30
C ARG A 83 -14.66 0.03 4.01
N THR A 84 -14.49 -1.07 3.29
CA THR A 84 -13.92 -1.03 1.95
C THR A 84 -15.01 -0.90 0.88
N LEU A 85 -14.61 -0.60 -0.35
CA LEU A 85 -15.52 -0.47 -1.50
C LEU A 85 -16.37 -1.73 -1.72
N TYR A 86 -15.85 -2.90 -1.38
CA TYR A 86 -16.59 -4.18 -1.49
C TYR A 86 -17.33 -4.57 -0.20
N GLY A 87 -17.36 -3.66 0.78
CA GLY A 87 -18.13 -3.84 2.02
C GLY A 87 -17.43 -4.63 3.12
N TRP A 88 -16.14 -4.92 2.97
CA TRP A 88 -15.33 -5.58 3.99
C TRP A 88 -14.81 -4.59 5.03
N GLU A 89 -14.53 -5.11 6.20
CA GLU A 89 -13.91 -4.34 7.26
C GLU A 89 -12.40 -4.34 7.11
N LYS A 90 -11.81 -3.16 7.28
CA LYS A 90 -10.37 -2.93 7.32
C LYS A 90 -10.03 -2.20 8.61
N GLN A 91 -8.97 -2.63 9.27
CA GLN A 91 -8.48 -2.02 10.50
C GLN A 91 -7.31 -1.09 10.19
N ILE A 92 -7.53 0.22 10.34
CA ILE A 92 -6.48 1.22 10.14
C ILE A 92 -5.83 1.54 11.48
N PRO A 93 -4.57 1.14 11.73
CA PRO A 93 -3.82 1.54 12.91
C PRO A 93 -3.69 3.07 12.98
N THR A 94 -3.91 3.65 14.16
CA THR A 94 -3.78 5.11 14.35
C THR A 94 -2.51 5.50 15.11
N VAL A 95 -1.89 4.55 15.79
CA VAL A 95 -0.61 4.72 16.49
C VAL A 95 0.34 3.58 16.13
N ARG A 96 1.59 3.67 16.56
CA ARG A 96 2.66 2.72 16.22
C ARG A 96 2.82 2.56 14.73
N LEU A 97 2.96 3.68 14.06
CA LEU A 97 3.14 3.76 12.62
C LEU A 97 4.62 3.93 12.28
N TRP A 98 5.10 3.19 11.32
CA TRP A 98 6.43 3.38 10.77
C TRP A 98 6.36 4.24 9.52
N HIS A 99 7.01 5.41 9.59
CA HIS A 99 7.10 6.33 8.47
C HIS A 99 7.98 5.72 7.36
N HIS A 100 7.35 5.14 6.35
CA HIS A 100 8.04 4.58 5.21
C HIS A 100 8.42 5.68 4.21
N LYS A 101 9.72 5.91 4.09
CA LYS A 101 10.29 6.93 3.19
C LYS A 101 10.26 6.44 1.74
N SER A 102 9.69 7.24 0.87
CA SER A 102 9.70 6.98 -0.57
C SER A 102 10.75 7.81 -1.28
N CYS A 103 11.23 7.32 -2.43
CA CYS A 103 12.32 7.95 -3.17
C CYS A 103 11.97 9.35 -3.71
N GLY A 104 10.79 9.50 -4.31
CA GLY A 104 10.40 10.77 -4.94
C GLY A 104 10.01 11.85 -3.93
N GLN A 105 9.16 11.49 -2.98
CA GLN A 105 8.59 12.46 -2.05
C GLN A 105 9.59 12.89 -0.98
N CYS A 106 10.34 11.96 -0.41
CA CYS A 106 11.33 12.31 0.61
C CYS A 106 12.57 13.00 0.02
N GLY A 107 12.96 12.65 -1.21
CA GLY A 107 14.13 13.23 -1.86
C GLY A 107 13.84 14.57 -2.53
N ASN A 108 12.71 14.71 -3.21
CA ASN A 108 12.41 15.83 -4.08
C ASN A 108 11.46 16.86 -3.46
N ILE A 109 10.60 16.45 -2.53
CA ILE A 109 9.61 17.31 -1.88
C ILE A 109 9.70 17.13 -0.36
N PRO A 110 10.76 17.59 0.29
CA PRO A 110 11.00 17.34 1.72
C PRO A 110 9.95 17.94 2.65
N GLY A 111 9.21 18.94 2.20
CA GLY A 111 8.09 19.51 2.96
C GLY A 111 6.91 18.54 3.16
N TYR A 112 6.79 17.55 2.30
CA TYR A 112 5.71 16.59 2.39
C TYR A 112 5.85 15.62 3.58
N PRO A 113 6.94 14.85 3.72
CA PRO A 113 7.16 14.03 4.91
C PRO A 113 7.27 14.87 6.18
N ALA A 114 7.87 16.06 6.12
CA ALA A 114 7.97 16.96 7.27
C ALA A 114 6.60 17.38 7.79
N SER A 115 5.65 17.72 6.92
CA SER A 115 4.28 18.06 7.32
C SER A 115 3.52 16.88 7.92
N LEU A 116 3.74 15.66 7.42
CA LEU A 116 3.16 14.46 8.01
C LEU A 116 3.69 14.23 9.44
N LEU A 117 5.01 14.26 9.64
CA LEU A 117 5.60 14.09 10.97
C LEU A 117 5.20 15.21 11.94
N TRP A 118 5.11 16.45 11.44
CA TRP A 118 4.59 17.56 12.24
C TRP A 118 3.16 17.29 12.70
N LEU A 119 2.29 16.81 11.81
CA LEU A 119 0.91 16.48 12.13
C LEU A 119 0.82 15.34 13.14
N MET A 120 1.58 14.26 12.93
CA MET A 120 1.64 13.13 13.86
C MET A 120 2.07 13.59 15.28
N ASN A 121 3.09 14.45 15.37
CA ASN A 121 3.50 15.04 16.64
C ASN A 121 2.41 15.89 17.29
N ARG A 122 1.68 16.68 16.52
CA ARG A 122 0.58 17.52 17.02
C ARG A 122 -0.60 16.69 17.53
N LEU A 123 -0.84 15.54 16.93
CA LEU A 123 -1.88 14.59 17.34
C LEU A 123 -1.43 13.64 18.45
N GLY A 124 -0.16 13.71 18.86
CA GLY A 124 0.39 12.76 19.85
C GLY A 124 0.44 11.32 19.32
N THR A 125 0.52 11.15 18.02
CA THR A 125 0.63 9.83 17.40
C THR A 125 2.02 9.25 17.64
N GLU A 126 2.07 8.04 18.18
CA GLU A 126 3.32 7.29 18.32
C GLU A 126 3.75 6.77 16.92
N TYR A 127 4.97 7.11 16.52
CA TYR A 127 5.54 6.68 15.24
C TYR A 127 7.03 6.42 15.33
N LEU A 128 7.53 5.63 14.39
CA LEU A 128 8.94 5.36 14.17
C LEU A 128 9.41 6.05 12.88
N ASP A 129 10.41 6.89 12.97
CA ASP A 129 11.11 7.49 11.83
C ASP A 129 12.48 6.81 11.65
N GLU A 130 12.45 5.56 11.21
CA GLU A 130 13.64 4.75 10.96
C GLU A 130 14.38 5.21 9.70
N THR A 131 15.69 5.33 9.78
CA THR A 131 16.54 5.78 8.66
C THR A 131 17.12 4.64 7.84
N ASP A 132 17.28 3.44 8.42
CA ASP A 132 17.83 2.26 7.72
C ASP A 132 16.75 1.55 6.90
N GLN A 133 16.23 2.24 5.92
CA GLN A 133 15.27 1.70 4.95
C GLN A 133 15.69 2.05 3.52
N THR A 134 15.20 1.28 2.57
CA THR A 134 15.42 1.51 1.14
C THR A 134 14.12 1.90 0.46
N SER A 135 14.21 2.57 -0.70
CA SER A 135 13.09 2.74 -1.60
C SER A 135 12.46 1.39 -1.97
N CYS A 136 11.18 1.41 -2.32
CA CYS A 136 10.41 0.21 -2.65
C CYS A 136 10.85 -0.53 -3.90
N THR A 137 11.78 0.00 -4.71
CA THR A 137 12.19 -0.54 -6.03
C THR A 137 11.05 -0.69 -7.06
N ALA A 138 9.84 -0.23 -6.72
CA ALA A 138 8.67 -0.36 -7.57
C ALA A 138 8.85 0.33 -8.94
N TRP A 139 9.60 1.41 -8.99
CA TRP A 139 9.95 2.06 -10.25
C TRP A 139 10.70 1.12 -11.20
N ASN A 140 11.65 0.35 -10.69
CA ASN A 140 12.39 -0.62 -11.51
C ASN A 140 11.49 -1.74 -12.01
N TYR A 141 10.46 -2.09 -11.25
CA TYR A 141 9.50 -3.13 -11.60
C TYR A 141 8.44 -2.64 -12.59
N HIS A 142 7.82 -1.49 -12.34
CA HIS A 142 6.74 -0.95 -13.15
C HIS A 142 7.21 0.01 -14.24
N GLY A 143 8.15 0.87 -13.93
CA GLY A 143 8.56 1.93 -14.84
C GLY A 143 9.58 1.50 -15.88
N SER A 144 10.54 0.65 -15.50
CA SER A 144 11.63 0.21 -16.39
C SER A 144 11.56 -1.26 -16.81
N GLY A 145 10.78 -2.07 -16.09
CA GLY A 145 10.70 -3.51 -16.31
C GLY A 145 11.99 -4.29 -15.99
N ILE A 146 12.99 -3.63 -15.41
CA ILE A 146 14.28 -4.26 -15.06
C ILE A 146 14.18 -5.02 -13.74
N GLY A 147 13.34 -4.53 -12.81
CA GLY A 147 13.12 -5.20 -11.53
C GLY A 147 12.30 -6.47 -11.68
N ASN A 148 12.45 -7.36 -10.73
CA ASN A 148 11.67 -8.57 -10.64
C ASN A 148 10.88 -8.62 -9.33
N ILE A 149 9.88 -9.46 -9.28
CA ILE A 149 8.99 -9.58 -8.13
C ILE A 149 9.71 -10.10 -6.88
N GLU A 150 10.74 -10.92 -7.04
CA GLU A 150 11.54 -11.42 -5.93
C GLU A 150 12.28 -10.28 -5.23
N SER A 151 12.89 -9.38 -6.02
CA SER A 151 13.57 -8.20 -5.50
C SER A 151 12.59 -7.25 -4.80
N LEU A 152 11.45 -7.00 -5.42
CA LEU A 152 10.40 -6.14 -4.84
C LEU A 152 9.88 -6.71 -3.52
N ALA A 153 9.62 -8.02 -3.47
CA ALA A 153 9.18 -8.72 -2.27
C ALA A 153 10.25 -8.71 -1.17
N ALA A 154 11.52 -8.96 -1.54
CA ALA A 154 12.62 -8.93 -0.59
C ALA A 154 12.83 -7.54 0.01
N VAL A 155 12.78 -6.47 -0.79
CA VAL A 155 12.90 -5.09 -0.32
C VAL A 155 11.75 -4.73 0.60
N PHE A 156 10.51 -5.06 0.25
CA PHE A 156 9.34 -4.80 1.09
C PHE A 156 9.50 -5.46 2.47
N LEU A 157 9.75 -6.76 2.51
CA LEU A 157 9.85 -7.49 3.77
C LEU A 157 11.12 -7.15 4.55
N ARG A 158 12.23 -6.81 3.87
CA ARG A 158 13.44 -6.29 4.53
C ARG A 158 13.14 -4.99 5.27
N ASN A 159 12.46 -4.07 4.61
CA ASN A 159 12.10 -2.80 5.22
C ASN A 159 11.15 -2.99 6.41
N PHE A 160 10.18 -3.89 6.25
CA PHE A 160 9.25 -4.19 7.33
C PHE A 160 9.95 -4.87 8.53
N HIS A 161 10.85 -5.81 8.26
CA HIS A 161 11.68 -6.42 9.31
C HIS A 161 12.57 -5.39 10.02
N GLN A 162 13.04 -4.37 9.33
CA GLN A 162 13.82 -3.29 9.97
C GLN A 162 12.98 -2.52 11.00
N ALA A 163 11.74 -2.20 10.67
CA ALA A 163 10.81 -1.59 11.62
C ALA A 163 10.55 -2.50 12.84
N TYR A 164 10.43 -3.82 12.61
CA TYR A 164 10.30 -4.80 13.68
C TYR A 164 11.51 -4.80 14.63
N VAL A 165 12.73 -4.80 14.08
CA VAL A 165 13.96 -4.78 14.89
C VAL A 165 14.07 -3.47 15.68
N ALA A 166 13.75 -2.33 15.06
CA ALA A 166 13.76 -1.04 15.72
C ALA A 166 12.72 -0.96 16.85
N ALA A 167 11.54 -1.51 16.66
CA ALA A 167 10.51 -1.60 17.68
C ALA A 167 10.97 -2.45 18.89
N LYS A 168 11.58 -3.59 18.60
CA LYS A 168 12.16 -4.45 19.65
C LYS A 168 13.26 -3.76 20.45
N ALA A 169 14.13 -3.01 19.79
CA ALA A 169 15.18 -2.23 20.43
C ALA A 169 14.64 -1.14 21.37
N GLN A 170 13.41 -0.68 21.13
CA GLN A 170 12.70 0.27 21.99
C GLN A 170 11.93 -0.40 23.13
N GLY A 171 12.06 -1.70 23.29
CA GLY A 171 11.37 -2.43 24.36
C GLY A 171 9.89 -2.66 24.15
N LEU A 172 9.45 -2.65 22.90
CA LEU A 172 8.08 -2.95 22.50
C LEU A 172 7.97 -4.45 22.17
N PRO A 173 7.57 -5.33 23.09
CA PRO A 173 7.60 -6.77 22.89
C PRO A 173 6.64 -7.25 21.80
N ASP A 174 5.46 -6.62 21.70
CA ASP A 174 4.46 -6.86 20.67
C ASP A 174 4.51 -5.78 19.58
N GLY A 175 5.55 -4.97 19.64
CA GLY A 175 5.60 -3.66 19.12
C GLY A 175 6.14 -3.56 17.74
N TYR A 176 5.52 -4.23 16.84
CA TYR A 176 5.75 -3.89 15.45
C TYR A 176 5.16 -2.51 15.15
N TYR A 177 5.84 -1.78 14.26
CA TYR A 177 5.27 -0.57 13.69
C TYR A 177 4.71 -0.90 12.31
N TYR A 178 3.48 -0.48 12.05
CA TYR A 178 2.87 -0.62 10.74
C TYR A 178 3.45 0.36 9.74
N PRO A 179 3.73 -0.08 8.51
CA PRO A 179 4.21 0.83 7.48
C PRO A 179 3.10 1.82 7.11
N LEU A 180 3.37 3.10 7.38
CA LEU A 180 2.59 4.22 6.88
C LEU A 180 3.25 4.71 5.59
N VAL A 181 2.69 4.27 4.47
CA VAL A 181 3.25 4.49 3.14
C VAL A 181 2.60 5.71 2.52
N HIS A 182 3.38 6.71 2.16
CA HIS A 182 2.86 7.93 1.54
C HIS A 182 3.02 7.98 0.00
N CYS A 183 3.66 7.00 -0.58
CA CYS A 183 3.76 6.84 -2.03
C CYS A 183 2.72 5.82 -2.51
N GLY A 184 1.80 6.23 -3.37
CA GLY A 184 0.79 5.33 -3.92
C GLY A 184 1.39 4.13 -4.63
N THR A 185 2.52 4.32 -5.35
CA THR A 185 3.23 3.23 -6.03
C THR A 185 3.78 2.21 -5.02
N SER A 186 4.45 2.65 -3.97
CA SER A 186 4.94 1.74 -2.92
C SER A 186 3.79 1.00 -2.24
N PHE A 187 2.71 1.70 -1.92
CA PHE A 187 1.54 1.14 -1.27
C PHE A 187 0.88 0.04 -2.11
N GLY A 188 0.53 0.34 -3.35
CA GLY A 188 -0.12 -0.62 -4.25
C GLY A 188 0.75 -1.84 -4.51
N ASN A 189 2.05 -1.62 -4.75
CA ASN A 189 3.00 -2.72 -4.99
C ASN A 189 3.19 -3.60 -3.76
N TYR A 190 3.26 -3.04 -2.57
CA TYR A 190 3.41 -3.84 -1.36
C TYR A 190 2.19 -4.73 -1.12
N LYS A 191 0.98 -4.23 -1.40
CA LYS A 191 -0.24 -5.05 -1.34
C LYS A 191 -0.25 -6.15 -2.40
N GLU A 192 0.09 -5.81 -3.64
CA GLU A 192 0.18 -6.78 -4.73
C GLU A 192 1.18 -7.88 -4.40
N VAL A 193 2.39 -7.50 -3.98
CA VAL A 193 3.45 -8.43 -3.60
C VAL A 193 3.06 -9.31 -2.41
N ARG A 194 2.37 -8.75 -1.41
CA ARG A 194 1.82 -9.55 -0.31
C ARG A 194 0.90 -10.65 -0.85
N GLY A 195 -0.02 -10.30 -1.72
CA GLY A 195 -0.88 -11.28 -2.37
C GLY A 195 -0.09 -12.38 -3.09
N TYR A 196 0.95 -12.01 -3.82
CA TYR A 196 1.82 -12.98 -4.50
C TYR A 196 2.59 -13.89 -3.54
N LEU A 197 3.10 -13.35 -2.46
CA LEU A 197 3.76 -14.15 -1.41
C LEU A 197 2.81 -15.16 -0.78
N LEU A 198 1.55 -14.81 -0.60
CA LEU A 198 0.57 -15.71 -0.02
C LEU A 198 0.19 -16.86 -0.97
N GLN A 199 0.19 -16.62 -2.27
CA GLN A 199 -0.21 -17.62 -3.26
C GLN A 199 0.94 -18.53 -3.73
N SER A 200 2.17 -18.01 -3.80
CA SER A 200 3.31 -18.72 -4.39
C SER A 200 4.29 -19.23 -3.36
N ALA A 201 4.27 -20.53 -3.07
CA ALA A 201 5.27 -21.19 -2.25
C ALA A 201 6.70 -21.04 -2.80
N LYS A 202 6.85 -21.05 -4.14
CA LYS A 202 8.12 -20.85 -4.81
C LYS A 202 8.67 -19.45 -4.56
N LEU A 203 7.82 -18.42 -4.65
CA LEU A 203 8.22 -17.04 -4.36
C LEU A 203 8.59 -16.88 -2.89
N ARG A 204 7.76 -17.42 -1.97
CA ARG A 204 8.10 -17.40 -0.53
C ARG A 204 9.45 -18.00 -0.24
N GLU A 205 9.74 -19.18 -0.80
CA GLU A 205 11.02 -19.85 -0.57
C GLU A 205 12.22 -19.05 -1.09
N ARG A 206 12.11 -18.46 -2.29
CA ARG A 206 13.19 -17.62 -2.84
C ARG A 206 13.42 -16.36 -2.02
N VAL A 207 12.37 -15.68 -1.62
CA VAL A 207 12.46 -14.49 -0.77
C VAL A 207 13.00 -14.84 0.62
N ARG A 208 12.57 -15.98 1.18
CA ARG A 208 13.11 -16.51 2.45
C ARG A 208 14.63 -16.77 2.36
N GLN A 209 15.12 -17.34 1.27
CA GLN A 209 16.55 -17.55 1.06
C GLN A 209 17.33 -16.24 0.97
N ILE A 210 16.79 -15.24 0.26
CA ILE A 210 17.42 -13.91 0.17
C ILE A 210 17.49 -13.26 1.55
N LEU A 211 16.36 -13.19 2.26
CA LEU A 211 16.27 -12.55 3.56
C LEU A 211 17.01 -13.31 4.65
N GLY A 212 17.08 -14.64 4.56
CA GLY A 212 17.88 -15.48 5.45
C GLY A 212 19.36 -15.16 5.39
N LYS A 213 19.91 -14.96 4.18
CA LYS A 213 21.30 -14.52 4.01
C LYS A 213 21.58 -13.13 4.59
N LEU A 214 20.56 -12.30 4.69
CA LEU A 214 20.63 -10.94 5.25
C LEU A 214 20.31 -10.90 6.76
N GLY A 215 19.99 -12.04 7.39
CA GLY A 215 19.56 -12.09 8.78
C GLY A 215 18.22 -11.39 9.04
N ARG A 216 17.32 -11.39 8.05
CA ARG A 216 16.06 -10.63 8.06
C ARG A 216 14.82 -11.55 8.13
N LEU A 217 14.91 -12.58 8.95
CA LEU A 217 13.80 -13.50 9.25
C LEU A 217 13.46 -13.46 10.74
N VAL A 218 12.23 -13.76 11.07
CA VAL A 218 11.76 -13.97 12.44
C VAL A 218 11.56 -15.47 12.63
N ASP A 219 12.33 -16.07 13.53
CA ASP A 219 12.33 -17.52 13.76
C ASP A 219 12.47 -18.35 12.47
N GLY A 220 13.33 -17.89 11.57
CA GLY A 220 13.57 -18.52 10.27
C GLY A 220 12.48 -18.32 9.22
N LYS A 221 11.47 -17.49 9.49
CA LYS A 221 10.28 -17.30 8.65
C LYS A 221 10.18 -15.87 8.14
N LEU A 222 9.42 -15.69 7.07
CA LEU A 222 9.05 -14.36 6.57
C LEU A 222 8.07 -13.68 7.53
N LEU A 223 8.32 -12.42 7.88
CA LEU A 223 7.41 -11.59 8.63
C LEU A 223 6.53 -10.80 7.64
N ILE A 224 5.23 -11.01 7.68
CA ILE A 224 4.27 -10.37 6.76
C ILE A 224 3.27 -9.53 7.54
N PRO A 225 3.09 -8.23 7.21
CA PRO A 225 2.08 -7.41 7.88
C PRO A 225 0.67 -7.76 7.42
N GLU A 226 -0.26 -7.85 8.37
CA GLU A 226 -1.69 -8.03 8.09
C GLU A 226 -2.24 -6.84 7.30
N GLU A 227 -1.87 -5.63 7.70
CA GLU A 227 -2.28 -4.41 7.02
C GLU A 227 -1.08 -3.61 6.48
N ILE A 228 -1.32 -2.87 5.42
CA ILE A 228 -0.42 -1.88 4.85
C ILE A 228 -1.26 -0.61 4.72
N VAL A 229 -0.82 0.48 5.34
CA VAL A 229 -1.60 1.70 5.46
C VAL A 229 -1.04 2.78 4.53
N HIS A 230 -1.88 3.32 3.66
CA HIS A 230 -1.54 4.55 2.95
C HIS A 230 -1.79 5.75 3.85
N TYR A 231 -0.92 6.78 3.77
CA TYR A 231 -1.07 7.94 4.63
C TYR A 231 -2.44 8.62 4.48
N SER A 232 -3.05 8.61 3.29
CA SER A 232 -4.37 9.19 3.08
C SER A 232 -5.48 8.39 3.77
N GLU A 233 -5.30 7.09 3.99
CA GLU A 233 -6.22 6.28 4.80
C GLU A 233 -6.12 6.68 6.28
N TRP A 234 -4.90 6.87 6.77
CA TRP A 234 -4.67 7.37 8.14
C TRP A 234 -5.24 8.77 8.32
N LEU A 235 -5.01 9.70 7.38
CA LEU A 235 -5.59 11.03 7.39
C LEU A 235 -7.13 11.01 7.38
N HIS A 236 -7.71 10.04 6.66
CA HIS A 236 -9.17 9.89 6.61
C HIS A 236 -9.75 9.48 7.96
N VAL A 237 -9.14 8.51 8.65
CA VAL A 237 -9.62 8.06 9.96
C VAL A 237 -9.34 9.08 11.08
N MET A 238 -8.32 9.92 10.92
CA MET A 238 -7.94 10.99 11.85
C MET A 238 -8.53 12.36 11.49
N ARG A 239 -9.45 12.44 10.54
CA ARG A 239 -9.92 13.72 9.97
C ARG A 239 -10.61 14.64 10.99
N ASP A 240 -11.30 14.06 11.97
CA ASP A 240 -11.99 14.86 12.97
C ASP A 240 -11.01 15.47 13.98
N GLU A 241 -10.01 14.72 14.39
CA GLU A 241 -8.90 15.20 15.22
C GLU A 241 -8.07 16.25 14.48
N ILE A 242 -7.84 16.06 13.19
CA ILE A 242 -7.16 17.03 12.33
C ILE A 242 -7.99 18.30 12.22
N LYS A 243 -9.32 18.19 12.07
CA LYS A 243 -10.23 19.32 12.06
C LYS A 243 -10.11 20.17 13.34
N ASN A 244 -9.95 19.54 14.49
CA ASN A 244 -9.78 20.24 15.76
C ASN A 244 -8.47 21.04 15.84
N LEU A 245 -7.47 20.72 15.04
CA LEU A 245 -6.21 21.47 14.92
C LEU A 245 -6.26 22.57 13.86
N GLN A 246 -7.34 22.67 13.11
CA GLN A 246 -7.46 23.60 12.00
C GLN A 246 -7.48 25.05 12.48
N THR A 247 -6.58 25.88 11.93
CA THR A 247 -6.50 27.32 12.22
C THR A 247 -6.89 28.19 11.03
N ILE A 248 -7.06 27.59 9.85
CA ILE A 248 -7.37 28.29 8.59
C ILE A 248 -8.77 27.88 8.15
N ASP A 249 -9.61 28.86 7.84
CA ASP A 249 -10.93 28.61 7.23
C ASP A 249 -10.75 28.16 5.78
N CYS A 250 -11.13 26.90 5.50
CA CYS A 250 -11.09 26.32 4.17
C CYS A 250 -12.39 26.45 3.37
N SER A 251 -13.42 27.15 3.89
CA SER A 251 -14.74 27.26 3.24
C SER A 251 -14.71 27.91 1.85
N ARG A 252 -13.69 28.72 1.59
CA ARG A 252 -13.47 29.38 0.29
C ARG A 252 -12.56 28.59 -0.66
N ILE A 253 -12.03 27.45 -0.22
CA ILE A 253 -11.16 26.62 -1.04
C ILE A 253 -12.03 25.69 -1.90
N ARG A 254 -11.80 25.74 -3.21
CA ARG A 254 -12.32 24.74 -4.15
C ARG A 254 -11.20 23.81 -4.53
N ALA A 255 -11.40 22.52 -4.31
CA ALA A 255 -10.38 21.50 -4.56
C ALA A 255 -10.91 20.42 -5.51
N THR A 256 -10.08 19.98 -6.43
CA THR A 256 -10.27 18.75 -7.17
C THR A 256 -9.28 17.72 -6.64
N ILE A 257 -9.73 16.49 -6.47
CA ILE A 257 -8.88 15.40 -5.96
C ILE A 257 -8.68 14.39 -7.08
N HIS A 258 -7.44 14.18 -7.45
CA HIS A 258 -7.03 13.08 -8.32
C HIS A 258 -6.27 12.04 -7.49
N PRO A 259 -6.92 10.97 -7.04
CA PRO A 259 -6.26 9.97 -6.22
C PRO A 259 -5.23 9.20 -7.05
N ALA A 260 -4.11 8.84 -6.44
CA ALA A 260 -3.09 8.05 -7.12
C ALA A 260 -3.67 6.68 -7.53
N CYS A 261 -3.55 6.33 -8.82
CA CYS A 261 -4.14 5.10 -9.36
C CYS A 261 -3.68 3.83 -8.63
N HIS A 262 -2.44 3.79 -8.14
CA HIS A 262 -1.92 2.68 -7.35
C HIS A 262 -2.60 2.53 -5.98
N VAL A 263 -3.28 3.54 -5.48
CA VAL A 263 -4.03 3.47 -4.22
C VAL A 263 -5.38 2.78 -4.42
N TYR A 264 -6.03 2.99 -5.56
CA TYR A 264 -7.42 2.56 -5.76
C TYR A 264 -7.64 1.58 -6.92
N LYS A 265 -6.65 1.38 -7.82
CA LYS A 265 -6.79 0.46 -8.96
C LYS A 265 -6.04 -0.86 -8.81
N MET A 266 -4.93 -0.90 -8.06
CA MET A 266 -4.13 -2.13 -7.96
C MET A 266 -4.78 -3.19 -7.09
N VAL A 267 -5.38 -2.79 -5.99
CA VAL A 267 -6.13 -3.67 -5.09
C VAL A 267 -7.45 -2.97 -4.75
N PRO A 268 -8.38 -2.87 -5.70
CA PRO A 268 -9.60 -2.08 -5.56
C PRO A 268 -10.51 -2.56 -4.44
N GLU A 269 -10.47 -3.83 -4.11
CA GLU A 269 -11.24 -4.44 -3.03
C GLU A 269 -10.85 -3.92 -1.64
N ASP A 270 -9.63 -3.42 -1.48
CA ASP A 270 -9.09 -2.91 -0.21
C ASP A 270 -9.12 -1.37 -0.11
N VAL A 271 -9.85 -0.72 -1.00
CA VAL A 271 -10.01 0.73 -1.01
C VAL A 271 -11.01 1.17 0.05
N VAL A 272 -10.61 2.12 0.90
CA VAL A 272 -11.48 2.68 1.93
C VAL A 272 -12.66 3.41 1.28
N TYR A 273 -13.85 3.08 1.72
CA TYR A 273 -15.11 3.61 1.24
C TYR A 273 -15.88 4.28 2.39
N ASP A 274 -16.46 5.43 2.11
CA ASP A 274 -17.33 6.15 3.03
C ASP A 274 -18.49 6.75 2.23
N ASP A 275 -19.71 6.29 2.48
CA ASP A 275 -20.92 6.72 1.79
C ASP A 275 -21.29 8.20 2.04
N LYS A 276 -20.72 8.82 3.07
CA LYS A 276 -20.87 10.25 3.37
C LYS A 276 -19.96 11.15 2.54
N VAL A 277 -19.02 10.58 1.81
CA VAL A 277 -18.08 11.33 0.98
C VAL A 277 -18.60 11.40 -0.44
N LEU A 278 -18.99 12.61 -0.89
CA LEU A 278 -19.58 12.88 -2.20
C LEU A 278 -20.69 11.86 -2.57
N ASP A 279 -21.60 11.60 -1.63
CA ASP A 279 -22.71 10.67 -1.78
C ASP A 279 -22.26 9.24 -2.22
N GLY A 280 -21.09 8.82 -1.75
CA GLY A 280 -20.53 7.51 -2.08
C GLY A 280 -19.97 7.36 -3.49
N ASN A 281 -19.86 8.44 -4.23
CA ASN A 281 -19.44 8.40 -5.65
C ASN A 281 -17.93 8.29 -5.84
N ARG A 282 -17.13 8.35 -4.77
CA ARG A 282 -15.67 8.36 -4.85
C ARG A 282 -14.98 7.54 -3.77
N VAL A 283 -13.71 7.24 -4.04
CA VAL A 283 -12.78 6.78 -3.01
C VAL A 283 -12.67 7.83 -1.90
N ALA A 284 -12.95 7.42 -0.68
CA ALA A 284 -13.16 8.32 0.44
C ALA A 284 -11.92 9.10 0.87
N VAL A 285 -10.74 8.49 0.79
CA VAL A 285 -9.53 8.90 1.49
C VAL A 285 -9.24 10.42 1.44
N SER A 286 -8.60 10.96 0.45
CA SER A 286 -8.25 12.40 0.44
C SER A 286 -9.47 13.33 0.35
N THR A 287 -10.54 12.87 -0.29
CA THR A 287 -11.78 13.64 -0.47
C THR A 287 -12.48 13.88 0.85
N GLY A 288 -12.62 12.85 1.70
CA GLY A 288 -13.25 12.97 3.00
C GLY A 288 -12.54 13.95 3.93
N LEU A 289 -11.20 13.94 3.93
CA LEU A 289 -10.44 14.93 4.70
C LEU A 289 -10.73 16.36 4.24
N MET A 290 -10.66 16.63 2.94
CA MET A 290 -10.91 17.98 2.41
C MET A 290 -12.31 18.48 2.72
N GLN A 291 -13.34 17.63 2.62
CA GLN A 291 -14.69 17.98 3.02
C GLN A 291 -14.81 18.26 4.52
N THR A 292 -14.18 17.44 5.37
CA THR A 292 -14.17 17.64 6.82
C THR A 292 -13.50 18.97 7.20
N LEU A 293 -12.43 19.37 6.50
CA LEU A 293 -11.79 20.67 6.68
C LEU A 293 -12.64 21.86 6.16
N GLY A 294 -13.77 21.60 5.52
CA GLY A 294 -14.70 22.61 5.04
C GLY A 294 -14.47 23.06 3.59
N ALA A 295 -13.53 22.44 2.86
CA ALA A 295 -13.31 22.77 1.47
C ALA A 295 -14.42 22.22 0.57
N GLN A 296 -14.74 22.97 -0.49
CA GLN A 296 -15.65 22.52 -1.53
C GLN A 296 -14.89 21.59 -2.49
N VAL A 297 -15.15 20.30 -2.40
CA VAL A 297 -14.61 19.35 -3.38
C VAL A 297 -15.44 19.39 -4.64
N VAL A 298 -14.79 19.69 -5.76
CA VAL A 298 -15.42 19.79 -7.08
C VAL A 298 -15.18 18.50 -7.85
N ASP A 299 -16.24 17.89 -8.32
CA ASP A 299 -16.18 16.68 -9.12
C ASP A 299 -15.79 16.96 -10.57
N TYR A 300 -15.17 15.97 -11.23
CA TYR A 300 -14.81 16.03 -12.65
C TYR A 300 -14.75 14.62 -13.24
N LYS A 301 -15.01 14.49 -14.54
CA LYS A 301 -15.25 13.20 -15.19
C LYS A 301 -14.03 12.26 -15.20
N THR A 302 -12.82 12.81 -15.26
CA THR A 302 -11.57 12.05 -15.41
C THR A 302 -10.85 11.76 -14.09
N TRP A 303 -11.52 11.95 -12.96
CA TRP A 303 -10.91 11.73 -11.64
C TRP A 303 -10.40 10.30 -11.42
N TYR A 304 -10.96 9.34 -12.16
CA TYR A 304 -10.61 7.91 -12.06
C TYR A 304 -9.62 7.47 -13.14
N ASP A 305 -9.18 8.36 -14.01
CA ASP A 305 -8.24 8.04 -15.06
C ASP A 305 -6.82 7.87 -14.52
N CYS A 306 -5.97 7.22 -15.31
CA CYS A 306 -4.55 7.13 -15.00
C CYS A 306 -3.89 8.50 -15.26
N CYS A 307 -2.94 8.87 -14.42
CA CYS A 307 -2.19 10.12 -14.60
C CYS A 307 -1.10 10.05 -15.70
N GLY A 308 -0.95 8.91 -16.36
CA GLY A 308 0.02 8.69 -17.44
C GLY A 308 1.23 7.87 -17.07
#